data_4f1284d68d7e5eb043f7e007192a201b
#
_entry.id   4f1284d68d7e5eb043f7e007192a201b
#
_cell.length_a   1.000
_cell.length_b   1.000
_cell.length_c   1.000
_cell.angle_alpha   90.00
_cell.angle_beta   90.00
_cell.angle_gamma   90.00
#
_symmetry.space_group_name_H-M   'P 1'
#
loop_
_entity.id
_entity.type
_entity.pdbx_description
1 polymer ?
#
loop_
_entity_poly.entity_id
_entity_poly.type
_entity_poly.pdbx_seq_one_letter_code
_entity_poly.pdbx_strand_id
1 'polypeptide(L)'
;MANNESDKSSLSEPDSGLEEILTPVQDKNSSQPLHLPLLAASGLAKSFGGVKAVDNAVVEVAKGSITVLIGPNGAGKTTLFNLLSNFIRPDRGRVIFDGEPIQHLQPHQIAQQGMVRTFQVARTLSRLPVIENMLLAAQKQTGENFWQVLFQPQQVIAEERQLRKQAMALLDSVGLAHMAHEYAGALSGGQRKLLEMARALMTQPKLILLDEPAAGVNPTLINQICDRVTKWNREGMTFLIIEHNMDVIMSLCDHVWVLAEGRNLAVGTPAEIQRNPQVLEAYLGQ
;
A
#
# COMPACT_ATOMS: atom_id res chain seq x y z
N MET A 1 12.39 -29.56 -60.12
CA MET A 1 12.30 -30.56 -59.04
C MET A 1 13.10 -30.05 -57.88
N ALA A 2 12.45 -29.55 -56.85
CA ALA A 2 12.92 -29.46 -55.47
C ALA A 2 11.87 -28.71 -54.69
N ASN A 3 11.25 -29.41 -53.78
CA ASN A 3 10.18 -28.96 -52.87
C ASN A 3 10.72 -27.96 -51.88
N ASN A 4 9.93 -26.91 -51.64
CA ASN A 4 10.13 -25.95 -50.58
C ASN A 4 9.02 -26.19 -49.56
N GLU A 5 9.35 -26.88 -48.46
CA GLU A 5 8.47 -27.06 -47.33
C GLU A 5 8.60 -25.86 -46.39
N SER A 6 7.49 -25.24 -46.21
CA SER A 6 7.26 -24.09 -45.36
C SER A 6 7.35 -24.46 -43.88
N ASP A 7 8.25 -23.79 -43.20
CA ASP A 7 8.37 -23.74 -41.74
C ASP A 7 7.18 -22.99 -41.15
N LYS A 8 6.29 -23.69 -40.44
CA LYS A 8 5.22 -23.10 -39.64
C LYS A 8 5.74 -22.83 -38.23
N SER A 9 6.01 -21.57 -37.99
CA SER A 9 6.33 -21.03 -36.68
C SER A 9 5.31 -21.45 -35.61
N SER A 10 5.85 -22.01 -34.55
CA SER A 10 5.21 -22.32 -33.28
C SER A 10 4.55 -21.08 -32.64
N LEU A 11 3.22 -21.11 -32.58
CA LEU A 11 2.46 -20.28 -31.67
C LEU A 11 2.71 -20.79 -30.26
N SER A 12 3.33 -19.96 -29.43
CA SER A 12 3.51 -20.22 -28.01
C SER A 12 2.12 -20.28 -27.31
N GLU A 13 1.88 -21.40 -26.64
CA GLU A 13 0.71 -21.60 -25.76
C GLU A 13 0.63 -20.50 -24.71
N PRO A 14 -0.58 -20.05 -24.31
CA PRO A 14 -0.74 -19.08 -23.25
C PRO A 14 -0.26 -19.68 -21.91
N ASP A 15 0.50 -18.87 -21.18
CA ASP A 15 1.16 -19.17 -19.92
C ASP A 15 0.15 -19.71 -18.87
N SER A 16 0.18 -21.01 -18.62
CA SER A 16 -0.66 -21.75 -17.66
C SER A 16 -0.49 -21.27 -16.21
N GLY A 17 0.43 -20.36 -15.95
CA GLY A 17 0.71 -19.77 -14.64
C GLY A 17 -0.28 -18.72 -14.16
N LEU A 18 -1.17 -18.21 -15.01
CA LEU A 18 -2.17 -17.22 -14.61
C LEU A 18 -3.36 -17.85 -13.86
N GLU A 19 -3.72 -19.09 -14.20
CA GLU A 19 -4.84 -19.78 -13.55
C GLU A 19 -4.53 -20.21 -12.11
N GLU A 20 -3.26 -20.48 -11.78
CA GLU A 20 -2.84 -20.95 -10.45
C GLU A 20 -2.79 -19.81 -9.42
N ILE A 21 -2.69 -18.53 -9.83
CA ILE A 21 -2.64 -17.35 -8.95
C ILE A 21 -4.02 -16.76 -8.72
N LEU A 22 -4.94 -16.99 -9.65
CA LEU A 22 -6.33 -16.55 -9.55
C LEU A 22 -7.20 -17.55 -8.78
N THR A 23 -6.64 -18.68 -8.32
CA THR A 23 -7.34 -19.58 -7.41
C THR A 23 -7.28 -18.97 -5.99
N PRO A 24 -8.41 -18.50 -5.44
CA PRO A 24 -8.44 -17.96 -4.08
C PRO A 24 -8.04 -19.04 -3.08
N VAL A 25 -7.38 -18.65 -2.01
CA VAL A 25 -7.23 -19.52 -0.83
C VAL A 25 -8.63 -19.93 -0.43
N GLN A 26 -8.97 -21.19 -0.64
CA GLN A 26 -10.28 -21.75 -0.30
C GLN A 26 -10.44 -21.74 1.21
N ASP A 27 -11.12 -20.72 1.71
CA ASP A 27 -11.76 -20.81 3.01
C ASP A 27 -12.95 -21.76 2.87
N LYS A 28 -12.80 -22.98 3.39
CA LYS A 28 -13.73 -24.10 3.18
C LYS A 28 -15.14 -23.87 3.72
N ASN A 29 -15.46 -22.66 4.20
CA ASN A 29 -16.71 -22.35 4.88
C ASN A 29 -17.43 -21.08 4.44
N SER A 30 -17.00 -20.36 3.39
CA SER A 30 -17.73 -19.17 2.93
C SER A 30 -18.29 -19.35 1.53
N SER A 31 -19.61 -19.31 1.42
CA SER A 31 -20.38 -19.18 0.17
C SER A 31 -20.39 -17.73 -0.35
N GLN A 32 -19.26 -17.00 -0.24
CA GLN A 32 -19.12 -15.66 -0.80
C GLN A 32 -18.58 -15.71 -2.25
N PRO A 33 -19.04 -14.81 -3.13
CA PRO A 33 -18.56 -14.76 -4.50
C PRO A 33 -17.05 -14.52 -4.54
N LEU A 34 -16.37 -15.19 -5.47
CA LEU A 34 -14.94 -15.06 -5.79
C LEU A 34 -14.60 -13.59 -6.12
N HIS A 35 -14.23 -12.81 -5.12
CA HIS A 35 -13.67 -11.49 -5.34
C HIS A 35 -12.16 -11.63 -5.55
N LEU A 36 -11.69 -11.31 -6.75
CA LEU A 36 -10.25 -11.22 -7.03
C LEU A 36 -9.62 -10.22 -6.04
N PRO A 37 -8.47 -10.57 -5.43
CA PRO A 37 -7.78 -9.65 -4.53
C PRO A 37 -7.33 -8.39 -5.28
N LEU A 38 -7.40 -7.23 -4.62
CA LEU A 38 -6.91 -5.97 -5.18
C LEU A 38 -5.38 -5.99 -5.36
N LEU A 39 -4.67 -6.64 -4.43
CA LEU A 39 -3.25 -6.91 -4.51
C LEU A 39 -3.01 -8.39 -4.25
N ALA A 40 -2.29 -9.05 -5.16
CA ALA A 40 -1.83 -10.43 -5.00
C ALA A 40 -0.33 -10.51 -5.29
N ALA A 41 0.40 -11.14 -4.39
CA ALA A 41 1.82 -11.44 -4.57
C ALA A 41 2.05 -12.92 -4.36
N SER A 42 2.81 -13.55 -5.24
CA SER A 42 3.09 -14.98 -5.17
C SER A 42 4.55 -15.31 -5.45
N GLY A 43 5.10 -16.20 -4.62
CA GLY A 43 6.45 -16.72 -4.78
C GLY A 43 7.55 -15.66 -4.69
N LEU A 44 7.30 -14.53 -4.01
CA LEU A 44 8.27 -13.45 -3.92
C LEU A 44 9.53 -13.91 -3.19
N ALA A 45 10.67 -13.69 -3.83
CA ALA A 45 11.98 -13.95 -3.24
C ALA A 45 12.91 -12.77 -3.48
N LYS A 46 13.75 -12.48 -2.46
CA LYS A 46 14.80 -11.47 -2.53
C LYS A 46 15.96 -11.83 -1.62
N SER A 47 17.17 -11.78 -2.19
CA SER A 47 18.40 -12.00 -1.44
C SER A 47 19.31 -10.78 -1.52
N PHE A 48 20.06 -10.53 -0.44
CA PHE A 48 21.08 -9.49 -0.36
C PHE A 48 22.37 -10.12 0.18
N GLY A 49 23.44 -10.11 -0.61
CA GLY A 49 24.75 -10.62 -0.19
C GLY A 49 24.70 -12.05 0.38
N GLY A 50 23.87 -12.93 -0.17
CA GLY A 50 23.70 -14.32 0.29
C GLY A 50 22.64 -14.52 1.38
N VAL A 51 22.14 -13.46 2.01
CA VAL A 51 21.02 -13.54 2.98
C VAL A 51 19.70 -13.47 2.25
N LYS A 52 18.85 -14.48 2.41
CA LYS A 52 17.48 -14.48 1.88
C LYS A 52 16.58 -13.65 2.78
N ALA A 53 16.36 -12.40 2.40
CA ALA A 53 15.49 -11.48 3.16
C ALA A 53 14.00 -11.79 2.98
N VAL A 54 13.61 -12.32 1.82
CA VAL A 54 12.29 -12.86 1.51
C VAL A 54 12.49 -14.13 0.69
N ASP A 55 11.79 -15.20 1.05
CA ASP A 55 11.90 -16.51 0.42
C ASP A 55 10.53 -17.15 0.21
N ASN A 56 10.02 -17.09 -1.02
CA ASN A 56 8.73 -17.64 -1.44
C ASN A 56 7.51 -17.05 -0.70
N ALA A 57 7.53 -15.73 -0.42
CA ALA A 57 6.43 -15.08 0.29
C ALA A 57 5.21 -14.90 -0.62
N VAL A 58 4.03 -15.00 0.02
CA VAL A 58 2.70 -14.77 -0.57
C VAL A 58 1.97 -13.73 0.24
N VAL A 59 1.25 -12.80 -0.40
CA VAL A 59 0.36 -11.83 0.27
C VAL A 59 -0.83 -11.55 -0.63
N GLU A 60 -2.02 -11.56 -0.06
CA GLU A 60 -3.24 -11.14 -0.72
C GLU A 60 -3.94 -10.06 0.10
N VAL A 61 -4.48 -9.06 -0.60
CA VAL A 61 -5.26 -7.96 0.00
C VAL A 61 -6.57 -7.84 -0.74
N ALA A 62 -7.67 -8.13 -0.06
CA ALA A 62 -9.00 -7.99 -0.62
C ALA A 62 -9.35 -6.49 -0.78
N LYS A 63 -10.12 -6.16 -1.81
CA LYS A 63 -10.61 -4.79 -2.01
C LYS A 63 -11.51 -4.37 -0.84
N GLY A 64 -11.29 -3.18 -0.30
CA GLY A 64 -12.05 -2.64 0.83
C GLY A 64 -11.72 -3.26 2.18
N SER A 65 -10.64 -4.05 2.28
CA SER A 65 -10.18 -4.61 3.56
C SER A 65 -9.04 -3.81 4.19
N ILE A 66 -8.85 -4.03 5.49
CA ILE A 66 -7.64 -3.63 6.21
C ILE A 66 -6.85 -4.91 6.50
N THR A 67 -5.75 -5.09 5.78
CA THR A 67 -4.84 -6.23 5.95
C THR A 67 -3.59 -5.77 6.67
N VAL A 68 -3.12 -6.54 7.65
CA VAL A 68 -1.91 -6.22 8.42
C VAL A 68 -0.84 -7.29 8.20
N LEU A 69 0.40 -6.85 8.01
CA LEU A 69 1.59 -7.69 7.95
C LEU A 69 2.38 -7.53 9.25
N ILE A 70 2.53 -8.63 9.99
CA ILE A 70 3.29 -8.67 11.24
C ILE A 70 4.45 -9.65 11.15
N GLY A 71 5.27 -9.67 12.17
CA GLY A 71 6.40 -10.60 12.32
C GLY A 71 7.51 -10.01 13.17
N PRO A 72 8.42 -10.83 13.68
CA PRO A 72 9.55 -10.38 14.48
C PRO A 72 10.50 -9.44 13.73
N ASN A 73 11.44 -8.83 14.44
CA ASN A 73 12.49 -8.00 13.83
C ASN A 73 13.34 -8.87 12.90
N GLY A 74 13.70 -8.32 11.73
CA GLY A 74 14.42 -9.12 10.72
C GLY A 74 13.59 -10.12 9.92
N ALA A 75 12.29 -10.27 10.17
CA ALA A 75 11.43 -11.20 9.44
C ALA A 75 11.28 -10.90 7.93
N GLY A 76 11.77 -9.76 7.45
CA GLY A 76 11.69 -9.40 6.03
C GLY A 76 10.51 -8.48 5.66
N LYS A 77 9.72 -8.00 6.64
CA LYS A 77 8.52 -7.16 6.41
C LYS A 77 8.78 -5.95 5.51
N THR A 78 9.75 -5.13 5.87
CA THR A 78 10.12 -3.92 5.08
C THR A 78 10.61 -4.30 3.68
N THR A 79 11.35 -5.40 3.56
CA THR A 79 11.77 -5.91 2.24
C THR A 79 10.56 -6.32 1.43
N LEU A 80 9.62 -7.06 2.00
CA LEU A 80 8.38 -7.45 1.33
C LEU A 80 7.57 -6.23 0.87
N PHE A 81 7.41 -5.21 1.71
CA PHE A 81 6.77 -3.94 1.30
C PHE A 81 7.47 -3.25 0.14
N ASN A 82 8.81 -3.27 0.14
CA ASN A 82 9.61 -2.74 -0.97
C ASN A 82 9.39 -3.52 -2.27
N LEU A 83 9.22 -4.85 -2.18
CA LEU A 83 8.91 -5.71 -3.32
C LEU A 83 7.50 -5.43 -3.84
N LEU A 84 6.48 -5.37 -2.96
CA LEU A 84 5.09 -5.11 -3.30
C LEU A 84 4.90 -3.76 -4.02
N SER A 85 5.65 -2.74 -3.59
CA SER A 85 5.61 -1.39 -4.19
C SER A 85 6.67 -1.15 -5.27
N ASN A 86 7.40 -2.21 -5.67
CA ASN A 86 8.46 -2.22 -6.68
C ASN A 86 9.59 -1.17 -6.46
N PHE A 87 9.79 -0.74 -5.19
CA PHE A 87 10.99 0.01 -4.81
C PHE A 87 12.26 -0.85 -4.89
N ILE A 88 12.10 -2.16 -4.72
CA ILE A 88 13.12 -3.18 -4.95
C ILE A 88 12.49 -4.23 -5.85
N ARG A 89 13.21 -4.63 -6.91
CA ARG A 89 12.74 -5.71 -7.79
C ARG A 89 12.94 -7.07 -7.14
N PRO A 90 11.94 -7.95 -7.19
CA PRO A 90 12.09 -9.32 -6.72
C PRO A 90 13.09 -10.09 -7.61
N ASP A 91 13.80 -11.05 -7.02
CA ASP A 91 14.64 -11.98 -7.76
C ASP A 91 13.77 -13.08 -8.42
N ARG A 92 12.64 -13.40 -7.78
CA ARG A 92 11.60 -14.34 -8.28
C ARG A 92 10.23 -13.93 -7.75
N GLY A 93 9.19 -14.50 -8.38
CA GLY A 93 7.80 -14.24 -8.04
C GLY A 93 7.21 -13.08 -8.81
N ARG A 94 5.96 -12.78 -8.53
CA ARG A 94 5.20 -11.72 -9.22
C ARG A 94 4.26 -11.00 -8.28
N VAL A 95 3.91 -9.77 -8.67
CA VAL A 95 2.92 -8.93 -7.98
C VAL A 95 1.88 -8.49 -8.99
N ILE A 96 0.61 -8.74 -8.68
CA ILE A 96 -0.55 -8.30 -9.46
C ILE A 96 -1.29 -7.26 -8.64
N PHE A 97 -1.57 -6.11 -9.23
CA PHE A 97 -2.35 -5.04 -8.61
C PHE A 97 -3.52 -4.65 -9.53
N ASP A 98 -4.73 -4.71 -9.01
CA ASP A 98 -5.97 -4.44 -9.74
C ASP A 98 -6.09 -5.23 -11.07
N GLY A 99 -5.65 -6.50 -11.03
CA GLY A 99 -5.65 -7.42 -12.18
C GLY A 99 -4.43 -7.34 -13.09
N GLU A 100 -3.52 -6.35 -12.90
CA GLU A 100 -2.39 -6.12 -13.79
C GLU A 100 -1.05 -6.43 -13.12
N PRO A 101 -0.09 -7.09 -13.82
CA PRO A 101 1.25 -7.33 -13.31
C PRO A 101 2.06 -6.03 -13.27
N ILE A 102 2.66 -5.72 -12.11
CA ILE A 102 3.32 -4.41 -11.88
C ILE A 102 4.85 -4.48 -11.82
N GLN A 103 5.48 -5.64 -11.99
CA GLN A 103 6.94 -5.81 -11.83
C GLN A 103 7.77 -4.99 -12.83
N HIS A 104 7.20 -4.64 -13.98
CA HIS A 104 7.85 -3.85 -15.03
C HIS A 104 7.69 -2.34 -14.82
N LEU A 105 6.80 -1.92 -13.93
CA LEU A 105 6.48 -0.52 -13.69
C LEU A 105 7.48 0.11 -12.71
N GLN A 106 7.67 1.42 -12.84
CA GLN A 106 8.37 2.22 -11.83
C GLN A 106 7.43 2.58 -10.67
N PRO A 107 7.92 2.85 -9.45
CA PRO A 107 7.07 3.19 -8.30
C PRO A 107 6.09 4.34 -8.56
N HIS A 108 6.47 5.37 -9.32
CA HIS A 108 5.58 6.47 -9.66
C HIS A 108 4.43 6.04 -10.59
N GLN A 109 4.67 5.10 -11.50
CA GLN A 109 3.62 4.55 -12.38
C GLN A 109 2.63 3.71 -11.58
N ILE A 110 3.12 2.93 -10.60
CA ILE A 110 2.28 2.17 -9.67
C ILE A 110 1.42 3.12 -8.82
N ALA A 111 1.99 4.23 -8.35
CA ALA A 111 1.23 5.26 -7.64
C ALA A 111 0.14 5.88 -8.52
N GLN A 112 0.39 6.09 -9.82
CA GLN A 112 -0.60 6.56 -10.79
C GLN A 112 -1.72 5.55 -11.06
N GLN A 113 -1.46 4.24 -10.88
CA GLN A 113 -2.50 3.20 -10.93
C GLN A 113 -3.35 3.13 -9.66
N GLY A 114 -2.91 3.81 -8.59
CA GLY A 114 -3.64 3.92 -7.33
C GLY A 114 -3.09 3.10 -6.17
N MET A 115 -1.86 2.59 -6.23
CA MET A 115 -1.19 2.03 -5.06
C MET A 115 -0.18 3.02 -4.50
N VAL A 116 -0.48 3.61 -3.35
CA VAL A 116 0.34 4.64 -2.71
C VAL A 116 0.94 4.11 -1.43
N ARG A 117 2.21 4.41 -1.19
CA ARG A 117 2.91 4.05 0.05
C ARG A 117 3.29 5.29 0.83
N THR A 118 3.02 5.27 2.13
CA THR A 118 3.63 6.21 3.09
C THR A 118 4.97 5.66 3.58
N PHE A 119 5.83 6.52 4.09
CA PHE A 119 7.16 6.13 4.60
C PHE A 119 7.16 6.15 6.13
N GLN A 120 8.01 5.33 6.74
CA GLN A 120 8.20 5.28 8.20
C GLN A 120 8.59 6.66 8.78
N VAL A 121 9.34 7.46 8.03
CA VAL A 121 9.65 8.85 8.37
C VAL A 121 8.86 9.78 7.48
N ALA A 122 8.01 10.61 8.08
CA ALA A 122 7.16 11.54 7.37
C ALA A 122 7.98 12.50 6.48
N ARG A 123 7.78 12.40 5.16
CA ARG A 123 8.46 13.24 4.16
C ARG A 123 7.65 14.49 3.85
N THR A 124 7.40 15.31 4.86
CA THR A 124 6.76 16.61 4.66
C THR A 124 7.76 17.66 4.24
N LEU A 125 7.35 18.54 3.33
CA LEU A 125 8.15 19.68 2.90
C LEU A 125 8.03 20.78 3.96
N SER A 126 8.94 20.79 4.93
CA SER A 126 8.87 21.61 6.13
C SER A 126 8.83 23.13 5.86
N ARG A 127 9.36 23.56 4.72
CA ARG A 127 9.41 24.97 4.29
C ARG A 127 8.18 25.43 3.50
N LEU A 128 7.22 24.54 3.27
CA LEU A 128 5.96 24.86 2.61
C LEU A 128 4.81 24.85 3.61
N PRO A 129 3.77 25.68 3.39
CA PRO A 129 2.51 25.58 4.13
C PRO A 129 1.90 24.19 4.05
N VAL A 130 1.13 23.82 5.05
CA VAL A 130 0.43 22.52 5.12
C VAL A 130 -0.47 22.32 3.91
N ILE A 131 -1.23 23.33 3.50
CA ILE A 131 -2.09 23.27 2.32
C ILE A 131 -1.30 23.03 1.03
N GLU A 132 -0.14 23.66 0.87
CA GLU A 132 0.71 23.47 -0.31
C GLU A 132 1.33 22.07 -0.33
N ASN A 133 1.66 21.49 0.82
CA ASN A 133 2.04 20.09 0.93
C ASN A 133 0.96 19.15 0.42
N MET A 134 -0.32 19.48 0.64
CA MET A 134 -1.46 18.72 0.12
C MET A 134 -1.57 18.85 -1.40
N LEU A 135 -1.54 20.08 -1.91
CA LEU A 135 -1.72 20.36 -3.34
C LEU A 135 -0.64 19.70 -4.20
N LEU A 136 0.61 19.68 -3.73
CA LEU A 136 1.71 18.99 -4.43
C LEU A 136 1.55 17.47 -4.50
N ALA A 137 0.67 16.89 -3.69
CA ALA A 137 0.39 15.45 -3.75
C ALA A 137 -0.68 15.10 -4.79
N ALA A 138 -1.46 16.07 -5.27
CA ALA A 138 -2.47 15.83 -6.29
C ALA A 138 -1.82 15.42 -7.61
N GLN A 139 -2.40 14.40 -8.27
CA GLN A 139 -1.90 13.87 -9.53
C GLN A 139 -2.58 14.54 -10.73
N LYS A 140 -1.89 14.53 -11.88
CA LYS A 140 -2.44 14.95 -13.20
C LYS A 140 -3.01 16.38 -13.20
N GLN A 141 -2.33 17.32 -12.55
CA GLN A 141 -2.75 18.72 -12.54
C GLN A 141 -2.62 19.33 -13.93
N THR A 142 -3.72 19.91 -14.44
CA THR A 142 -3.75 20.59 -15.77
C THR A 142 -2.75 21.74 -15.82
N GLY A 143 -2.49 22.38 -14.68
CA GLY A 143 -1.52 23.49 -14.54
C GLY A 143 -0.05 23.09 -14.73
N GLU A 144 0.30 21.80 -14.76
CA GLU A 144 1.66 21.32 -15.08
C GLU A 144 1.98 21.43 -16.58
N ASN A 145 0.96 21.60 -17.44
CA ASN A 145 1.13 21.73 -18.88
C ASN A 145 1.08 23.21 -19.28
N PHE A 146 2.21 23.77 -19.70
CA PHE A 146 2.35 25.16 -20.12
C PHE A 146 1.30 25.59 -21.17
N TRP A 147 0.97 24.73 -22.13
CA TRP A 147 -0.02 25.02 -23.17
C TRP A 147 -1.44 25.10 -22.60
N GLN A 148 -1.77 24.28 -21.59
CA GLN A 148 -3.09 24.32 -20.95
C GLN A 148 -3.25 25.59 -20.12
N VAL A 149 -2.22 26.02 -19.40
CA VAL A 149 -2.23 27.28 -18.66
C VAL A 149 -2.47 28.47 -19.61
N LEU A 150 -1.85 28.45 -20.80
CA LEU A 150 -1.97 29.55 -21.78
C LEU A 150 -3.34 29.55 -22.51
N PHE A 151 -3.84 28.38 -22.90
CA PHE A 151 -5.06 28.29 -23.73
C PHE A 151 -6.33 28.02 -22.94
N GLN A 152 -6.24 27.52 -21.69
CA GLN A 152 -7.41 27.18 -20.87
C GLN A 152 -7.29 27.68 -19.42
N PRO A 153 -6.97 28.96 -19.17
CA PRO A 153 -6.70 29.45 -17.81
C PRO A 153 -7.89 29.30 -16.86
N GLN A 154 -9.12 29.39 -17.36
CA GLN A 154 -10.33 29.22 -16.53
C GLN A 154 -10.48 27.78 -16.02
N GLN A 155 -10.10 26.77 -16.80
CA GLN A 155 -10.12 25.38 -16.37
C GLN A 155 -9.07 25.10 -15.30
N VAL A 156 -7.85 25.64 -15.48
CA VAL A 156 -6.77 25.53 -14.49
C VAL A 156 -7.19 26.15 -13.15
N ILE A 157 -7.78 27.35 -13.17
CA ILE A 157 -8.25 28.03 -11.96
C ILE A 157 -9.39 27.23 -11.28
N ALA A 158 -10.32 26.68 -12.07
CA ALA A 158 -11.41 25.88 -11.52
C ALA A 158 -10.91 24.59 -10.87
N GLU A 159 -9.98 23.90 -11.52
CA GLU A 159 -9.31 22.69 -11.00
C GLU A 159 -8.54 23.00 -9.71
N GLU A 160 -7.74 24.06 -9.69
CA GLU A 160 -7.00 24.46 -8.49
C GLU A 160 -7.93 24.76 -7.30
N ARG A 161 -9.06 25.43 -7.54
CA ARG A 161 -10.08 25.66 -6.50
C ARG A 161 -10.68 24.36 -5.98
N GLN A 162 -10.94 23.40 -6.86
CA GLN A 162 -11.46 22.08 -6.47
C GLN A 162 -10.44 21.30 -5.66
N LEU A 163 -9.18 21.25 -6.09
CA LEU A 163 -8.08 20.60 -5.36
C LEU A 163 -7.88 21.24 -3.98
N ARG A 164 -7.92 22.58 -3.89
CA ARG A 164 -7.81 23.29 -2.62
C ARG A 164 -8.97 22.97 -1.69
N LYS A 165 -10.20 22.86 -2.21
CA LYS A 165 -11.37 22.42 -1.44
C LYS A 165 -11.22 20.97 -0.95
N GLN A 166 -10.74 20.06 -1.80
CA GLN A 166 -10.46 18.68 -1.42
C GLN A 166 -9.37 18.61 -0.34
N ALA A 167 -8.28 19.35 -0.52
CA ALA A 167 -7.20 19.41 0.44
C ALA A 167 -7.68 19.89 1.82
N MET A 168 -8.51 20.96 1.87
CA MET A 168 -9.09 21.46 3.12
C MET A 168 -10.00 20.43 3.79
N ALA A 169 -10.84 19.71 3.03
CA ALA A 169 -11.69 18.65 3.57
C ALA A 169 -10.87 17.50 4.17
N LEU A 170 -9.78 17.10 3.50
CA LEU A 170 -8.87 16.08 4.02
C LEU A 170 -8.12 16.57 5.27
N LEU A 171 -7.64 17.82 5.29
CA LEU A 171 -7.02 18.42 6.48
C LEU A 171 -8.00 18.49 7.65
N ASP A 172 -9.26 18.85 7.39
CA ASP A 172 -10.32 18.83 8.41
C ASP A 172 -10.55 17.43 8.96
N SER A 173 -10.59 16.44 8.06
CA SER A 173 -10.75 15.02 8.43
C SER A 173 -9.67 14.50 9.37
N VAL A 174 -8.48 15.07 9.36
CA VAL A 174 -7.35 14.71 10.26
C VAL A 174 -7.11 15.76 11.37
N GLY A 175 -7.99 16.77 11.49
CA GLY A 175 -7.90 17.80 12.53
C GLY A 175 -6.80 18.85 12.29
N LEU A 176 -6.32 19.00 11.05
CA LEU A 176 -5.25 19.94 10.70
C LEU A 176 -5.72 21.16 9.89
N ALA A 177 -7.04 21.33 9.68
CA ALA A 177 -7.56 22.47 8.91
C ALA A 177 -7.12 23.84 9.45
N HIS A 178 -7.05 23.99 10.79
CA HIS A 178 -6.62 25.22 11.45
C HIS A 178 -5.13 25.55 11.22
N MET A 179 -4.32 24.54 10.81
CA MET A 179 -2.89 24.69 10.49
C MET A 179 -2.62 24.83 8.98
N ALA A 180 -3.66 24.90 8.15
CA ALA A 180 -3.53 24.84 6.69
C ALA A 180 -2.54 25.86 6.13
N HIS A 181 -2.44 27.05 6.69
CA HIS A 181 -1.57 28.14 6.24
C HIS A 181 -0.24 28.21 6.99
N GLU A 182 -0.06 27.41 8.05
CA GLU A 182 1.19 27.31 8.78
C GLU A 182 2.22 26.47 8.02
N TYR A 183 3.51 26.73 8.25
CA TYR A 183 4.56 25.90 7.70
C TYR A 183 4.52 24.48 8.27
N ALA A 184 4.65 23.46 7.42
CA ALA A 184 4.62 22.07 7.86
C ALA A 184 5.74 21.72 8.85
N GLY A 185 6.81 22.53 8.88
CA GLY A 185 7.87 22.43 9.88
C GLY A 185 7.42 22.75 11.32
N ALA A 186 6.37 23.52 11.50
CA ALA A 186 5.80 23.85 12.81
C ALA A 186 4.95 22.71 13.41
N LEU A 187 4.57 21.73 12.60
CA LEU A 187 3.79 20.58 13.05
C LEU A 187 4.60 19.68 13.99
N SER A 188 3.93 19.13 15.01
CA SER A 188 4.49 18.04 15.82
C SER A 188 4.76 16.78 14.98
N GLY A 189 5.54 15.84 15.50
CA GLY A 189 5.82 14.58 14.84
C GLY A 189 4.54 13.82 14.43
N GLY A 190 3.57 13.76 15.33
CA GLY A 190 2.29 13.15 15.08
C GLY A 190 1.43 13.88 14.05
N GLN A 191 1.38 15.20 14.11
CA GLN A 191 0.67 16.01 13.12
C GLN A 191 1.29 15.84 11.73
N ARG A 192 2.62 15.75 11.62
CA ARG A 192 3.29 15.42 10.34
C ARG A 192 2.87 14.07 9.80
N LYS A 193 2.69 13.06 10.67
CA LYS A 193 2.23 11.73 10.28
C LYS A 193 0.79 11.76 9.74
N LEU A 194 -0.11 12.50 10.42
CA LEU A 194 -1.48 12.72 9.92
C LEU A 194 -1.50 13.48 8.59
N LEU A 195 -0.64 14.50 8.43
CA LEU A 195 -0.49 15.21 7.16
C LEU A 195 -0.03 14.28 6.03
N GLU A 196 0.92 13.38 6.30
CA GLU A 196 1.40 12.41 5.31
C GLU A 196 0.28 11.46 4.84
N MET A 197 -0.52 10.96 5.78
CA MET A 197 -1.68 10.13 5.45
C MET A 197 -2.71 10.91 4.62
N ALA A 198 -3.01 12.15 4.98
CA ALA A 198 -3.92 13.01 4.23
C ALA A 198 -3.38 13.31 2.82
N ARG A 199 -2.06 13.51 2.66
CA ARG A 199 -1.41 13.68 1.36
C ARG A 199 -1.55 12.43 0.48
N ALA A 200 -1.41 11.23 1.04
CA ALA A 200 -1.64 10.00 0.30
C ALA A 200 -3.06 9.94 -0.28
N LEU A 201 -4.07 10.43 0.45
CA LEU A 201 -5.47 10.46 0.00
C LEU A 201 -5.74 11.49 -1.11
N MET A 202 -4.90 12.53 -1.24
CA MET A 202 -5.04 13.49 -2.36
C MET A 202 -4.91 12.83 -3.73
N THR A 203 -4.20 11.70 -3.82
CA THR A 203 -4.04 10.94 -5.07
C THR A 203 -5.24 10.06 -5.41
N GLN A 204 -6.27 10.00 -4.54
CA GLN A 204 -7.42 9.11 -4.66
C GLN A 204 -7.02 7.65 -4.89
N PRO A 205 -6.21 7.06 -4.01
CA PRO A 205 -5.65 5.74 -4.20
C PRO A 205 -6.71 4.64 -4.06
N LYS A 206 -6.45 3.47 -4.67
CA LYS A 206 -7.23 2.24 -4.46
C LYS A 206 -6.71 1.45 -3.26
N LEU A 207 -5.39 1.54 -3.02
CA LEU A 207 -4.67 0.86 -1.93
C LEU A 207 -3.64 1.80 -1.32
N ILE A 208 -3.64 1.88 0.01
CA ILE A 208 -2.60 2.58 0.77
C ILE A 208 -1.76 1.56 1.55
N LEU A 209 -0.45 1.61 1.35
CA LEU A 209 0.54 0.87 2.12
C LEU A 209 1.05 1.76 3.26
N LEU A 210 0.78 1.39 4.51
CA LEU A 210 1.22 2.12 5.70
C LEU A 210 2.37 1.35 6.39
N ASP A 211 3.49 2.02 6.59
CA ASP A 211 4.68 1.43 7.22
C ASP A 211 4.81 1.94 8.66
N GLU A 212 4.41 1.12 9.63
CA GLU A 212 4.41 1.37 11.07
C GLU A 212 3.77 2.73 11.46
N PRO A 213 2.48 2.96 11.14
CA PRO A 213 1.82 4.24 11.40
C PRO A 213 1.76 4.60 12.89
N ALA A 214 1.78 3.63 13.80
CA ALA A 214 1.76 3.86 15.24
C ALA A 214 3.17 4.04 15.86
N ALA A 215 4.26 3.85 15.10
CA ALA A 215 5.61 3.93 15.67
C ALA A 215 5.97 5.35 16.13
N GLY A 216 6.47 5.47 17.38
CA GLY A 216 6.96 6.73 17.93
C GLY A 216 5.89 7.78 18.24
N VAL A 217 4.60 7.39 18.33
CA VAL A 217 3.50 8.28 18.66
C VAL A 217 2.85 7.90 19.99
N ASN A 218 2.21 8.88 20.64
CA ASN A 218 1.52 8.65 21.91
C ASN A 218 0.19 7.89 21.69
N PRO A 219 -0.37 7.24 22.73
CA PRO A 219 -1.59 6.43 22.63
C PRO A 219 -2.80 7.20 22.07
N THR A 220 -2.95 8.47 22.44
CA THR A 220 -4.06 9.32 21.95
C THR A 220 -4.01 9.48 20.44
N LEU A 221 -2.82 9.67 19.89
CA LEU A 221 -2.63 9.80 18.44
C LEU A 221 -2.78 8.46 17.73
N ILE A 222 -2.37 7.34 18.35
CA ILE A 222 -2.62 6.00 17.82
C ILE A 222 -4.12 5.79 17.60
N ASN A 223 -4.94 6.11 18.62
CA ASN A 223 -6.39 6.00 18.50
C ASN A 223 -6.94 6.90 17.36
N GLN A 224 -6.45 8.12 17.24
CA GLN A 224 -6.84 9.00 16.13
C GLN A 224 -6.48 8.42 14.77
N ILE A 225 -5.29 7.82 14.61
CA ILE A 225 -4.88 7.15 13.38
C ILE A 225 -5.82 5.98 13.07
N CYS A 226 -6.10 5.12 14.05
CA CYS A 226 -7.01 3.97 13.89
C CYS A 226 -8.42 4.43 13.48
N ASP A 227 -8.97 5.46 14.14
CA ASP A 227 -10.28 6.02 13.80
C ASP A 227 -10.32 6.54 12.36
N ARG A 228 -9.25 7.21 11.89
CA ARG A 228 -9.17 7.73 10.53
C ARG A 228 -9.06 6.59 9.50
N VAL A 229 -8.20 5.61 9.74
CA VAL A 229 -8.07 4.44 8.86
C VAL A 229 -9.40 3.68 8.77
N THR A 230 -10.07 3.45 9.90
CA THR A 230 -11.39 2.80 9.93
C THR A 230 -12.44 3.60 9.16
N LYS A 231 -12.46 4.93 9.34
CA LYS A 231 -13.40 5.80 8.61
C LYS A 231 -13.16 5.72 7.10
N TRP A 232 -11.92 5.88 6.64
CA TRP A 232 -11.58 5.83 5.23
C TRP A 232 -11.82 4.45 4.63
N ASN A 233 -11.61 3.37 5.41
CA ASN A 233 -11.93 2.02 4.98
C ASN A 233 -13.45 1.83 4.76
N ARG A 234 -14.28 2.34 5.66
CA ARG A 234 -15.76 2.35 5.47
C ARG A 234 -16.20 3.15 4.25
N GLU A 235 -15.41 4.13 3.82
CA GLU A 235 -15.60 4.89 2.57
C GLU A 235 -15.06 4.12 1.34
N GLY A 236 -14.60 2.87 1.51
CA GLY A 236 -14.17 1.95 0.43
C GLY A 236 -12.67 1.91 0.19
N MET A 237 -11.85 2.58 1.01
CA MET A 237 -10.39 2.54 0.89
C MET A 237 -9.83 1.19 1.37
N THR A 238 -8.84 0.66 0.65
CA THR A 238 -8.12 -0.56 1.01
C THR A 238 -6.78 -0.20 1.67
N PHE A 239 -6.40 -0.96 2.70
CA PHE A 239 -5.14 -0.75 3.41
C PHE A 239 -4.33 -2.05 3.51
N LEU A 240 -3.01 -1.92 3.35
CA LEU A 240 -2.03 -2.90 3.78
C LEU A 240 -1.07 -2.21 4.74
N ILE A 241 -0.96 -2.71 5.97
CA ILE A 241 -0.27 -2.03 7.07
C ILE A 241 0.80 -2.96 7.64
N ILE A 242 2.04 -2.49 7.80
CA ILE A 242 3.00 -3.12 8.71
C ILE A 242 2.76 -2.55 10.10
N GLU A 243 2.52 -3.41 11.07
CA GLU A 243 2.39 -3.03 12.48
C GLU A 243 2.97 -4.11 13.41
N HIS A 244 3.33 -3.68 14.61
CA HIS A 244 3.79 -4.56 15.68
C HIS A 244 3.04 -4.32 16.99
N ASN A 245 2.18 -3.29 17.06
CA ASN A 245 1.33 -3.02 18.21
C ASN A 245 0.07 -3.88 18.13
N MET A 246 -0.06 -4.86 19.04
CA MET A 246 -1.18 -5.80 19.05
C MET A 246 -2.53 -5.14 19.29
N ASP A 247 -2.60 -4.07 20.08
CA ASP A 247 -3.86 -3.34 20.33
C ASP A 247 -4.38 -2.69 19.03
N VAL A 248 -3.48 -2.13 18.23
CA VAL A 248 -3.79 -1.57 16.91
C VAL A 248 -4.29 -2.68 15.98
N ILE A 249 -3.58 -3.81 15.93
CA ILE A 249 -3.91 -4.95 15.05
C ILE A 249 -5.29 -5.50 15.41
N MET A 250 -5.54 -5.75 16.69
CA MET A 250 -6.82 -6.32 17.18
C MET A 250 -8.01 -5.39 16.93
N SER A 251 -7.80 -4.07 16.95
CA SER A 251 -8.87 -3.08 16.80
C SER A 251 -9.16 -2.70 15.35
N LEU A 252 -8.22 -2.93 14.43
CA LEU A 252 -8.24 -2.29 13.13
C LEU A 252 -8.43 -3.25 11.95
N CYS A 253 -7.85 -4.46 11.99
CA CYS A 253 -7.70 -5.24 10.77
C CYS A 253 -8.68 -6.42 10.65
N ASP A 254 -8.97 -6.75 9.38
CA ASP A 254 -9.79 -7.91 9.01
C ASP A 254 -8.93 -9.18 8.93
N HIS A 255 -7.72 -9.06 8.36
CA HIS A 255 -6.79 -10.16 8.12
C HIS A 255 -5.36 -9.81 8.51
N VAL A 256 -4.65 -10.79 9.05
CA VAL A 256 -3.24 -10.68 9.45
C VAL A 256 -2.41 -11.71 8.70
N TRP A 257 -1.36 -11.26 8.05
CA TRP A 257 -0.28 -12.09 7.52
C TRP A 257 0.91 -12.04 8.48
N VAL A 258 1.41 -13.20 8.87
CA VAL A 258 2.59 -13.31 9.75
C VAL A 258 3.79 -13.75 8.93
N LEU A 259 4.85 -12.95 8.96
CA LEU A 259 6.12 -13.27 8.33
C LEU A 259 7.16 -13.63 9.39
N ALA A 260 7.92 -14.70 9.16
CA ALA A 260 9.09 -15.09 9.93
C ALA A 260 10.18 -15.60 8.99
N GLU A 261 11.42 -15.22 9.21
CA GLU A 261 12.59 -15.64 8.40
C GLU A 261 12.38 -15.51 6.88
N GLY A 262 11.71 -14.43 6.46
CA GLY A 262 11.41 -14.16 5.04
C GLY A 262 10.28 -14.99 4.44
N ARG A 263 9.57 -15.81 5.21
CA ARG A 263 8.49 -16.72 4.76
C ARG A 263 7.19 -16.43 5.49
N ASN A 264 6.09 -16.83 4.86
CA ASN A 264 4.78 -16.82 5.55
C ASN A 264 4.76 -17.90 6.64
N LEU A 265 4.45 -17.49 7.87
CA LEU A 265 4.30 -18.38 9.02
C LEU A 265 2.83 -18.73 9.25
N ALA A 266 1.95 -17.75 9.19
CA ALA A 266 0.52 -17.90 9.39
C ALA A 266 -0.28 -16.81 8.68
N VAL A 267 -1.55 -17.08 8.43
CA VAL A 267 -2.55 -16.11 7.94
C VAL A 267 -3.87 -16.39 8.62
N GLY A 268 -4.62 -15.34 8.98
CA GLY A 268 -5.93 -15.50 9.63
C GLY A 268 -6.47 -14.19 10.19
N THR A 269 -7.55 -14.28 10.92
CA THR A 269 -8.10 -13.16 11.69
C THR A 269 -7.17 -12.79 12.85
N PRO A 270 -7.24 -11.56 13.41
CA PRO A 270 -6.45 -11.18 14.57
C PRO A 270 -6.58 -12.17 15.74
N ALA A 271 -7.79 -12.66 16.02
CA ALA A 271 -8.06 -13.60 17.12
C ALA A 271 -7.42 -14.98 16.89
N GLU A 272 -7.38 -15.47 15.66
CA GLU A 272 -6.70 -16.72 15.30
C GLU A 272 -5.19 -16.59 15.45
N ILE A 273 -4.63 -15.49 14.95
CA ILE A 273 -3.19 -15.22 15.01
C ILE A 273 -2.71 -15.07 16.45
N GLN A 274 -3.47 -14.39 17.31
CA GLN A 274 -3.12 -14.22 18.73
C GLN A 274 -3.02 -15.56 19.49
N ARG A 275 -3.77 -16.56 19.04
CA ARG A 275 -3.79 -17.90 19.67
C ARG A 275 -2.90 -18.93 18.97
N ASN A 276 -2.26 -18.56 17.90
CA ASN A 276 -1.44 -19.48 17.10
C ASN A 276 -0.11 -19.78 17.83
N PRO A 277 0.15 -21.06 18.22
CA PRO A 277 1.36 -21.41 18.96
C PRO A 277 2.65 -21.10 18.20
N GLN A 278 2.68 -21.30 16.88
CA GLN A 278 3.85 -21.03 16.05
C GLN A 278 4.16 -19.53 16.01
N VAL A 279 3.12 -18.68 15.99
CA VAL A 279 3.29 -17.23 16.04
C VAL A 279 3.84 -16.80 17.41
N LEU A 280 3.28 -17.34 18.51
CA LEU A 280 3.77 -17.05 19.85
C LEU A 280 5.24 -17.47 20.02
N GLU A 281 5.63 -18.64 19.54
CA GLU A 281 7.01 -19.14 19.59
C GLU A 281 7.96 -18.22 18.80
N ALA A 282 7.57 -17.78 17.60
CA ALA A 282 8.37 -16.87 16.76
C ALA A 282 8.64 -15.51 17.42
N TYR A 283 7.76 -15.05 18.32
CA TYR A 283 7.95 -13.81 19.08
C TYR A 283 8.67 -14.01 20.42
N LEU A 284 8.59 -15.20 21.03
CA LEU A 284 9.22 -15.51 22.32
C LEU A 284 10.65 -16.03 22.17
N GLY A 285 11.03 -16.50 20.98
CA GLY A 285 12.36 -17.03 20.69
C GLY A 285 13.42 -15.97 20.33
N GLN A 286 13.16 -14.69 20.60
CA GLN A 286 14.08 -13.58 20.33
C GLN A 286 14.70 -13.01 21.60
#